data_441f76bbd8cba6fe2419a0dad8e05b34
#
_entry.id   441f76bbd8cba6fe2419a0dad8e05b34
#
_cell.length_a   1.000
_cell.length_b   1.000
_cell.length_c   1.000
_cell.angle_alpha   90.00
_cell.angle_beta   90.00
_cell.angle_gamma   90.00
#
_symmetry.space_group_name_H-M   'P 1'
#
loop_
_entity.id
_entity.type
_entity.pdbx_description
1 polymer ?
#
loop_
_entity_poly.entity_id
_entity_poly.type
_entity_poly.pdbx_seq_one_letter_code
_entity_poly.pdbx_strand_id
1 'polypeptide(L)'
;MKKIGFIGVGIMGKSMVRNLMKTGYELHIYARTKAKVDDVNSEGAIFHESIKECVPGCDAVITIVGFPRDVEEVYFDEGGILENADPGTYLIDMTTTSPMLAEKISKEGTEKGFHVLDAPVTGGDTGAKNATLSILVGGEKEDYEACMELFKAMGTNINYQGKAGCGQHAKLANQIMIAGALSGVCEAFSYAQAKGLDLNVLFDSVSTGAAGSKQLDVFGPKIIAGDYAPGFFMKHFIKDMKLALTEANMSGLSLEVLSLVLSNYEELAQEGLGDLGTQALIKYYDVQDVEE
;
A
#
# COMPACT_ATOMS: atom_id res chain seq x y z
N MET A 1 -13.89 -12.57 16.45
CA MET A 1 -12.41 -12.68 16.32
C MET A 1 -11.78 -12.05 17.54
N LYS A 2 -10.72 -12.64 18.07
CA LYS A 2 -9.94 -12.12 19.22
C LYS A 2 -8.45 -12.15 18.96
N LYS A 3 -7.95 -13.23 18.38
CA LYS A 3 -6.53 -13.49 18.12
C LYS A 3 -6.19 -13.26 16.66
N ILE A 4 -5.28 -12.35 16.38
CA ILE A 4 -4.91 -11.94 15.03
C ILE A 4 -3.43 -12.22 14.79
N GLY A 5 -3.12 -13.00 13.77
CA GLY A 5 -1.78 -13.12 13.20
C GLY A 5 -1.50 -11.92 12.29
N PHE A 6 -0.35 -11.28 12.43
CA PHE A 6 0.00 -10.13 11.58
C PHE A 6 1.41 -10.29 11.01
N ILE A 7 1.48 -10.39 9.68
CA ILE A 7 2.72 -10.64 8.95
C ILE A 7 3.08 -9.40 8.11
N GLY A 8 4.28 -8.86 8.32
CA GLY A 8 4.72 -7.65 7.64
C GLY A 8 4.57 -6.37 8.50
N VAL A 9 5.26 -6.34 9.63
CA VAL A 9 5.22 -5.23 10.60
C VAL A 9 6.23 -4.14 10.20
N GLY A 10 6.03 -3.57 8.98
CA GLY A 10 6.78 -2.44 8.45
C GLY A 10 6.18 -1.09 8.89
N ILE A 11 6.44 0.00 8.11
CA ILE A 11 5.96 1.36 8.41
C ILE A 11 4.42 1.38 8.60
N MET A 12 3.69 0.79 7.67
CA MET A 12 2.23 0.68 7.74
C MET A 12 1.81 -0.31 8.83
N GLY A 13 2.36 -1.53 8.79
CA GLY A 13 1.97 -2.63 9.65
C GLY A 13 2.10 -2.33 11.15
N LYS A 14 3.14 -1.61 11.58
CA LYS A 14 3.28 -1.19 12.99
C LYS A 14 2.10 -0.37 13.50
N SER A 15 1.68 0.60 12.68
CA SER A 15 0.54 1.46 13.04
C SER A 15 -0.76 0.67 13.05
N MET A 16 -0.95 -0.24 12.11
CA MET A 16 -2.13 -1.12 12.04
C MET A 16 -2.18 -2.07 13.24
N VAL A 17 -1.05 -2.71 13.61
CA VAL A 17 -0.92 -3.55 14.81
C VAL A 17 -1.32 -2.77 16.07
N ARG A 18 -0.80 -1.54 16.25
CA ARG A 18 -1.14 -0.69 17.38
C ARG A 18 -2.63 -0.35 17.46
N ASN A 19 -3.24 -0.07 16.32
CA ASN A 19 -4.68 0.24 16.27
C ASN A 19 -5.54 -0.98 16.61
N LEU A 20 -5.14 -2.16 16.13
CA LEU A 20 -5.79 -3.42 16.49
C LEU A 20 -5.66 -3.73 17.99
N MET A 21 -4.47 -3.56 18.59
CA MET A 21 -4.30 -3.72 20.04
C MET A 21 -5.16 -2.75 20.85
N LYS A 22 -5.27 -1.49 20.43
CA LYS A 22 -6.13 -0.47 21.09
C LYS A 22 -7.60 -0.86 21.11
N THR A 23 -8.06 -1.63 20.13
CA THR A 23 -9.44 -2.14 20.07
C THR A 23 -9.63 -3.48 20.76
N GLY A 24 -8.58 -4.01 21.41
CA GLY A 24 -8.64 -5.17 22.29
C GLY A 24 -8.33 -6.51 21.62
N TYR A 25 -7.79 -6.51 20.39
CA TYR A 25 -7.30 -7.73 19.76
C TYR A 25 -5.97 -8.18 20.36
N GLU A 26 -5.79 -9.50 20.49
CA GLU A 26 -4.52 -10.14 20.81
C GLU A 26 -3.71 -10.29 19.51
N LEU A 27 -2.52 -9.68 19.46
CA LEU A 27 -1.71 -9.62 18.25
C LEU A 27 -0.51 -10.56 18.33
N HIS A 28 -0.47 -11.55 17.44
CA HIS A 28 0.68 -12.39 17.16
C HIS A 28 1.37 -11.86 15.92
N ILE A 29 2.64 -11.47 16.01
CA ILE A 29 3.34 -10.80 14.92
C ILE A 29 4.53 -11.58 14.42
N TYR A 30 4.74 -11.53 13.10
CA TYR A 30 5.97 -11.99 12.48
C TYR A 30 6.57 -10.92 11.58
N ALA A 31 7.87 -10.73 11.69
CA ALA A 31 8.66 -9.87 10.80
C ALA A 31 10.04 -10.50 10.59
N ARG A 32 10.58 -10.38 9.37
CA ARG A 32 11.93 -10.91 9.01
C ARG A 32 13.06 -10.38 9.89
N THR A 33 12.89 -9.25 10.54
CA THR A 33 13.89 -8.62 11.41
C THR A 33 13.27 -8.22 12.73
N LYS A 34 13.51 -9.01 13.78
CA LYS A 34 12.99 -8.80 15.14
C LYS A 34 13.27 -7.39 15.67
N ALA A 35 14.51 -6.92 15.56
CA ALA A 35 14.89 -5.60 16.07
C ALA A 35 14.06 -4.44 15.50
N LYS A 36 13.44 -4.63 14.34
CA LYS A 36 12.54 -3.62 13.76
C LYS A 36 11.16 -3.58 14.42
N VAL A 37 10.80 -4.54 15.25
CA VAL A 37 9.47 -4.66 15.86
C VAL A 37 9.51 -4.74 17.39
N ASP A 38 10.68 -4.56 18.00
CA ASP A 38 10.87 -4.59 19.45
C ASP A 38 9.98 -3.56 20.17
N ASP A 39 9.70 -2.43 19.54
CA ASP A 39 8.79 -1.41 20.04
C ASP A 39 7.36 -1.94 20.20
N VAL A 40 6.76 -2.48 19.13
CA VAL A 40 5.39 -3.03 19.20
C VAL A 40 5.31 -4.30 20.05
N ASN A 41 6.39 -5.09 20.10
CA ASN A 41 6.48 -6.24 20.99
C ASN A 41 6.48 -5.80 22.48
N SER A 42 7.21 -4.74 22.82
CA SER A 42 7.20 -4.19 24.17
C SER A 42 5.87 -3.52 24.56
N GLU A 43 5.09 -3.10 23.56
CA GLU A 43 3.76 -2.52 23.74
C GLU A 43 2.65 -3.57 23.91
N GLY A 44 2.96 -4.88 23.76
CA GLY A 44 2.04 -5.98 24.04
C GLY A 44 1.75 -6.93 22.86
N ALA A 45 2.31 -6.70 21.66
CA ALA A 45 2.22 -7.67 20.59
C ALA A 45 3.17 -8.85 20.87
N ILE A 46 2.77 -10.08 20.54
CA ILE A 46 3.53 -11.32 20.77
C ILE A 46 4.34 -11.63 19.51
N PHE A 47 5.66 -11.46 19.57
CA PHE A 47 6.54 -11.77 18.45
C PHE A 47 6.80 -13.26 18.34
N HIS A 48 6.84 -13.76 17.10
CA HIS A 48 7.20 -15.13 16.73
C HIS A 48 8.38 -15.15 15.76
N GLU A 49 9.22 -16.19 15.84
CA GLU A 49 10.42 -16.33 14.99
C GLU A 49 10.08 -16.85 13.58
N SER A 50 8.86 -17.39 13.39
CA SER A 50 8.40 -17.92 12.09
C SER A 50 6.90 -17.72 11.88
N ILE A 51 6.45 -17.78 10.62
CA ILE A 51 5.03 -17.80 10.24
C ILE A 51 4.34 -19.03 10.86
N LYS A 52 5.02 -20.18 10.82
CA LYS A 52 4.56 -21.44 11.40
C LYS A 52 4.23 -21.35 12.89
N GLU A 53 4.89 -20.47 13.64
CA GLU A 53 4.59 -20.24 15.07
C GLU A 53 3.53 -19.13 15.25
N CYS A 54 3.46 -18.18 14.32
CA CYS A 54 2.61 -17.00 14.42
C CYS A 54 1.13 -17.29 14.11
N VAL A 55 0.87 -18.18 13.15
CA VAL A 55 -0.43 -18.34 12.51
C VAL A 55 -1.40 -19.29 13.24
N PRO A 56 -0.96 -20.42 13.83
CA PRO A 56 -1.86 -21.38 14.45
C PRO A 56 -2.73 -20.77 15.55
N GLY A 57 -4.01 -21.14 15.57
CA GLY A 57 -5.01 -20.69 16.54
C GLY A 57 -5.42 -19.23 16.37
N CYS A 58 -5.05 -18.54 15.29
CA CYS A 58 -5.54 -17.21 14.98
C CYS A 58 -6.91 -17.25 14.33
N ASP A 59 -7.81 -16.34 14.73
CA ASP A 59 -9.11 -16.16 14.08
C ASP A 59 -8.98 -15.52 12.70
N ALA A 60 -7.99 -14.63 12.55
CA ALA A 60 -7.63 -14.02 11.28
C ALA A 60 -6.12 -13.84 11.16
N VAL A 61 -5.60 -13.88 9.92
CA VAL A 61 -4.23 -13.57 9.57
C VAL A 61 -4.22 -12.42 8.58
N ILE A 62 -3.55 -11.32 8.94
CA ILE A 62 -3.38 -10.15 8.10
C ILE A 62 -1.95 -10.13 7.56
N THR A 63 -1.82 -9.89 6.26
CA THR A 63 -0.53 -9.67 5.61
C THR A 63 -0.44 -8.26 5.02
N ILE A 64 0.70 -7.58 5.21
CA ILE A 64 1.03 -6.35 4.51
C ILE A 64 2.55 -6.29 4.29
N VAL A 65 3.00 -6.81 3.16
CA VAL A 65 4.41 -6.97 2.80
C VAL A 65 4.80 -6.07 1.63
N GLY A 66 6.02 -6.20 1.09
CA GLY A 66 6.56 -5.22 0.14
C GLY A 66 6.16 -5.45 -1.31
N PHE A 67 6.27 -6.69 -1.79
CA PHE A 67 6.18 -7.05 -3.20
C PHE A 67 5.31 -8.30 -3.40
N PRO A 68 4.77 -8.53 -4.62
CA PRO A 68 4.02 -9.75 -4.94
C PRO A 68 4.77 -11.05 -4.58
N ARG A 69 6.09 -11.08 -4.80
CA ARG A 69 6.94 -12.20 -4.42
C ARG A 69 6.92 -12.44 -2.90
N ASP A 70 6.99 -11.37 -2.09
CA ASP A 70 6.90 -11.51 -0.62
C ASP A 70 5.52 -12.09 -0.22
N VAL A 71 4.43 -11.71 -0.92
CA VAL A 71 3.10 -12.30 -0.70
C VAL A 71 3.11 -13.77 -1.07
N GLU A 72 3.66 -14.14 -2.22
CA GLU A 72 3.75 -15.54 -2.64
C GLU A 72 4.54 -16.37 -1.63
N GLU A 73 5.71 -15.88 -1.17
CA GLU A 73 6.54 -16.54 -0.15
C GLU A 73 5.77 -16.77 1.16
N VAL A 74 5.10 -15.75 1.71
CA VAL A 74 4.41 -15.91 3.01
C VAL A 74 3.17 -16.79 2.94
N TYR A 75 2.53 -16.92 1.78
CA TYR A 75 1.36 -17.77 1.64
C TYR A 75 1.70 -19.22 1.25
N PHE A 76 2.65 -19.44 0.33
CA PHE A 76 2.82 -20.70 -0.37
C PHE A 76 4.10 -21.47 -0.03
N ASP A 77 5.15 -20.82 0.48
CA ASP A 77 6.39 -21.52 0.82
C ASP A 77 6.21 -22.49 1.99
N GLU A 78 7.13 -23.42 2.15
CA GLU A 78 7.18 -24.33 3.28
C GLU A 78 7.16 -23.55 4.60
N GLY A 79 6.22 -23.90 5.49
CA GLY A 79 5.98 -23.17 6.73
C GLY A 79 5.18 -21.89 6.56
N GLY A 80 4.62 -21.63 5.38
CA GLY A 80 3.77 -20.47 5.08
C GLY A 80 2.36 -20.57 5.66
N ILE A 81 1.54 -19.56 5.35
CA ILE A 81 0.19 -19.38 5.93
C ILE A 81 -0.72 -20.54 5.56
N LEU A 82 -0.79 -20.92 4.26
CA LEU A 82 -1.71 -21.95 3.76
C LEU A 82 -1.40 -23.37 4.29
N GLU A 83 -0.21 -23.57 4.84
CA GLU A 83 0.18 -24.83 5.47
C GLU A 83 -0.15 -24.86 6.96
N ASN A 84 -0.12 -23.71 7.64
CA ASN A 84 -0.12 -23.63 9.10
C ASN A 84 -1.34 -22.94 9.73
N ALA A 85 -2.20 -22.28 8.95
CA ALA A 85 -3.46 -21.73 9.44
C ALA A 85 -4.48 -22.86 9.71
N ASP A 86 -5.34 -22.66 10.70
CA ASP A 86 -6.42 -23.59 10.99
C ASP A 86 -7.61 -23.36 10.04
N PRO A 87 -8.33 -24.43 9.62
CA PRO A 87 -9.55 -24.27 8.83
C PRO A 87 -10.55 -23.30 9.49
N GLY A 88 -11.17 -22.43 8.70
CA GLY A 88 -12.06 -21.37 9.17
C GLY A 88 -11.36 -20.06 9.52
N THR A 89 -10.03 -19.99 9.45
CA THR A 89 -9.28 -18.74 9.63
C THR A 89 -9.56 -17.77 8.46
N TYR A 90 -9.70 -16.48 8.77
CA TYR A 90 -9.79 -15.41 7.77
C TYR A 90 -8.38 -14.98 7.34
N LEU A 91 -8.05 -15.15 6.07
CA LEU A 91 -6.79 -14.73 5.47
C LEU A 91 -7.01 -13.42 4.71
N ILE A 92 -6.37 -12.34 5.16
CA ILE A 92 -6.62 -10.98 4.66
C ILE A 92 -5.32 -10.38 4.17
N ASP A 93 -5.13 -10.32 2.83
CA ASP A 93 -3.95 -9.65 2.27
C ASP A 93 -4.25 -8.16 2.03
N MET A 94 -3.58 -7.32 2.80
CA MET A 94 -3.68 -5.86 2.70
C MET A 94 -2.50 -5.26 1.90
N THR A 95 -1.67 -6.09 1.30
CA THR A 95 -0.60 -5.69 0.40
C THR A 95 -1.17 -5.24 -0.95
N THR A 96 -0.57 -4.24 -1.59
CA THR A 96 -0.80 -4.02 -3.02
C THR A 96 -0.02 -5.05 -3.83
N THR A 97 -0.74 -6.01 -4.40
CA THR A 97 -0.17 -7.13 -5.17
C THR A 97 -0.90 -7.35 -6.50
N SER A 98 -0.57 -8.42 -7.21
CA SER A 98 -1.26 -8.80 -8.44
C SER A 98 -2.68 -9.30 -8.15
N PRO A 99 -3.71 -8.83 -8.89
CA PRO A 99 -5.04 -9.42 -8.85
C PRO A 99 -5.04 -10.92 -9.08
N MET A 100 -4.27 -11.42 -10.04
CA MET A 100 -4.13 -12.86 -10.31
C MET A 100 -3.57 -13.64 -9.09
N LEU A 101 -2.62 -13.05 -8.35
CA LEU A 101 -2.11 -13.68 -7.14
C LEU A 101 -3.16 -13.70 -6.04
N ALA A 102 -3.94 -12.63 -5.88
CA ALA A 102 -5.06 -12.60 -4.94
C ALA A 102 -6.12 -13.67 -5.27
N GLU A 103 -6.46 -13.82 -6.56
CA GLU A 103 -7.36 -14.89 -7.02
C GLU A 103 -6.80 -16.29 -6.75
N LYS A 104 -5.49 -16.50 -6.98
CA LYS A 104 -4.80 -17.76 -6.67
C LYS A 104 -4.87 -18.08 -5.19
N ILE A 105 -4.56 -17.12 -4.31
CA ILE A 105 -4.64 -17.29 -2.85
C ILE A 105 -6.07 -17.62 -2.43
N SER A 106 -7.07 -16.89 -2.98
CA SER A 106 -8.48 -17.13 -2.70
C SER A 106 -8.90 -18.54 -3.09
N LYS A 107 -8.56 -18.99 -4.28
CA LYS A 107 -8.90 -20.32 -4.76
C LYS A 107 -8.30 -21.42 -3.89
N GLU A 108 -6.97 -21.40 -3.71
CA GLU A 108 -6.28 -22.45 -2.94
C GLU A 108 -6.64 -22.38 -1.45
N GLY A 109 -6.84 -21.18 -0.90
CA GLY A 109 -7.27 -20.99 0.47
C GLY A 109 -8.69 -21.54 0.72
N THR A 110 -9.64 -21.24 -0.17
CA THR A 110 -11.02 -21.75 -0.05
C THR A 110 -11.07 -23.28 -0.16
N GLU A 111 -10.27 -23.88 -1.05
CA GLU A 111 -10.16 -25.35 -1.16
C GLU A 111 -9.64 -26.00 0.14
N LYS A 112 -8.90 -25.26 0.95
CA LYS A 112 -8.41 -25.70 2.27
C LYS A 112 -9.33 -25.29 3.44
N GLY A 113 -10.47 -24.64 3.15
CA GLY A 113 -11.47 -24.26 4.15
C GLY A 113 -11.19 -22.91 4.84
N PHE A 114 -10.40 -22.02 4.23
CA PHE A 114 -10.19 -20.65 4.70
C PHE A 114 -11.19 -19.67 4.09
N HIS A 115 -11.39 -18.56 4.79
CA HIS A 115 -12.04 -17.36 4.28
C HIS A 115 -10.97 -16.38 3.75
N VAL A 116 -11.02 -15.99 2.49
CA VAL A 116 -9.92 -15.23 1.87
C VAL A 116 -10.42 -13.89 1.33
N LEU A 117 -9.73 -12.81 1.72
CA LEU A 117 -9.99 -11.45 1.26
C LEU A 117 -8.70 -10.78 0.78
N ASP A 118 -8.77 -10.09 -0.35
CA ASP A 118 -7.78 -9.10 -0.76
C ASP A 118 -8.29 -7.71 -0.35
N ALA A 119 -7.55 -7.04 0.51
CA ALA A 119 -7.99 -5.80 1.16
C ALA A 119 -6.91 -4.70 1.15
N PRO A 120 -6.34 -4.36 -0.03
CA PRO A 120 -5.34 -3.31 -0.12
C PRO A 120 -5.89 -1.97 0.37
N VAL A 121 -4.95 -1.11 0.81
CA VAL A 121 -5.28 0.14 1.50
C VAL A 121 -4.77 1.38 0.78
N THR A 122 -5.44 2.49 1.02
CA THR A 122 -4.97 3.83 0.65
C THR A 122 -5.14 4.81 1.82
N GLY A 123 -4.26 5.82 1.91
CA GLY A 123 -4.19 6.78 3.01
C GLY A 123 -2.77 6.96 3.56
N GLY A 124 -1.81 6.14 3.10
CA GLY A 124 -0.39 6.21 3.48
C GLY A 124 -0.15 5.90 4.97
N ASP A 125 1.05 6.18 5.42
CA ASP A 125 1.49 6.01 6.80
C ASP A 125 0.67 6.84 7.81
N THR A 126 0.29 8.05 7.42
CA THR A 126 -0.58 8.93 8.22
C THR A 126 -1.96 8.31 8.42
N GLY A 127 -2.57 7.76 7.36
CA GLY A 127 -3.84 7.05 7.44
C GLY A 127 -3.76 5.80 8.33
N ALA A 128 -2.66 5.03 8.21
CA ALA A 128 -2.41 3.88 9.08
C ALA A 128 -2.27 4.28 10.54
N LYS A 129 -1.52 5.36 10.83
CA LYS A 129 -1.32 5.88 12.20
C LYS A 129 -2.62 6.34 12.85
N ASN A 130 -3.47 7.02 12.10
CA ASN A 130 -4.71 7.62 12.59
C ASN A 130 -5.93 6.69 12.51
N ALA A 131 -5.79 5.44 12.06
CA ALA A 131 -6.88 4.52 11.77
C ALA A 131 -7.92 5.10 10.79
N THR A 132 -7.46 5.83 9.78
CA THR A 132 -8.30 6.49 8.78
C THR A 132 -8.05 5.96 7.36
N LEU A 133 -7.55 4.73 7.25
CA LEU A 133 -7.33 4.10 5.95
C LEU A 133 -8.65 3.95 5.18
N SER A 134 -8.57 4.06 3.85
CA SER A 134 -9.57 3.47 2.99
C SER A 134 -9.12 2.05 2.66
N ILE A 135 -10.03 1.09 2.83
CA ILE A 135 -9.79 -0.34 2.63
C ILE A 135 -10.66 -0.82 1.48
N LEU A 136 -10.04 -1.37 0.46
CA LEU A 136 -10.69 -1.78 -0.79
C LEU A 136 -10.78 -3.31 -0.80
N VAL A 137 -11.96 -3.86 -0.50
CA VAL A 137 -12.07 -5.30 -0.18
C VAL A 137 -12.65 -6.10 -1.33
N GLY A 138 -11.92 -7.11 -1.79
CA GLY A 138 -12.35 -8.18 -2.70
C GLY A 138 -12.45 -9.53 -1.98
N GLY A 139 -13.35 -10.38 -2.43
CA GLY A 139 -13.61 -11.72 -1.88
C GLY A 139 -15.10 -12.03 -1.73
N GLU A 140 -15.46 -12.99 -0.92
CA GLU A 140 -16.86 -13.28 -0.65
C GLU A 140 -17.49 -12.20 0.24
N LYS A 141 -18.73 -11.82 -0.07
CA LYS A 141 -19.39 -10.70 0.60
C LYS A 141 -19.64 -10.98 2.08
N GLU A 142 -19.98 -12.22 2.40
CA GLU A 142 -20.19 -12.69 3.76
C GLU A 142 -18.90 -12.56 4.60
N ASP A 143 -17.76 -12.85 4.02
CA ASP A 143 -16.45 -12.74 4.69
C ASP A 143 -16.08 -11.27 4.91
N TYR A 144 -16.37 -10.40 3.91
CA TYR A 144 -16.24 -8.95 4.08
C TYR A 144 -17.07 -8.43 5.25
N GLU A 145 -18.34 -8.84 5.34
CA GLU A 145 -19.26 -8.44 6.42
C GLU A 145 -18.77 -8.95 7.79
N ALA A 146 -18.26 -10.19 7.85
CA ALA A 146 -17.70 -10.79 9.07
C ALA A 146 -16.45 -10.10 9.58
N CYS A 147 -15.64 -9.52 8.67
CA CYS A 147 -14.40 -8.80 9.00
C CYS A 147 -14.60 -7.29 9.26
N MET A 148 -15.82 -6.78 9.18
CA MET A 148 -16.09 -5.33 9.25
C MET A 148 -15.54 -4.68 10.52
N GLU A 149 -15.71 -5.28 11.70
CA GLU A 149 -15.20 -4.71 12.95
C GLU A 149 -13.65 -4.71 13.00
N LEU A 150 -13.01 -5.70 12.37
CA LEU A 150 -11.57 -5.74 12.22
C LEU A 150 -11.07 -4.60 11.31
N PHE A 151 -11.76 -4.36 10.19
CA PHE A 151 -11.42 -3.27 9.29
C PHE A 151 -11.63 -1.89 9.92
N LYS A 152 -12.71 -1.69 10.68
CA LYS A 152 -13.00 -0.44 11.41
C LYS A 152 -11.92 -0.06 12.42
N ALA A 153 -11.17 -1.03 12.94
CA ALA A 153 -10.04 -0.76 13.83
C ALA A 153 -8.87 -0.06 13.10
N MET A 154 -8.82 -0.14 11.76
CA MET A 154 -7.70 0.35 10.96
C MET A 154 -8.10 1.44 9.95
N GLY A 155 -9.39 1.57 9.64
CA GLY A 155 -9.86 2.48 8.60
C GLY A 155 -11.28 3.00 8.83
N THR A 156 -11.60 4.08 8.12
CA THR A 156 -12.91 4.74 8.20
C THR A 156 -13.73 4.61 6.92
N ASN A 157 -13.09 4.29 5.80
CA ASN A 157 -13.74 4.14 4.50
C ASN A 157 -13.50 2.71 3.99
N ILE A 158 -14.46 1.82 4.21
CA ILE A 158 -14.32 0.39 3.96
C ILE A 158 -15.34 -0.02 2.91
N ASN A 159 -14.87 -0.44 1.73
CA ASN A 159 -15.74 -0.66 0.59
C ASN A 159 -15.52 -2.03 -0.04
N TYR A 160 -16.60 -2.76 -0.21
CA TYR A 160 -16.63 -3.99 -0.99
C TYR A 160 -16.53 -3.68 -2.48
N GLN A 161 -15.53 -4.25 -3.15
CA GLN A 161 -15.25 -4.02 -4.56
C GLN A 161 -15.75 -5.14 -5.48
N GLY A 162 -16.10 -6.30 -4.92
CA GLY A 162 -16.50 -7.47 -5.67
C GLY A 162 -15.78 -8.74 -5.24
N LYS A 163 -15.69 -9.73 -6.12
CA LYS A 163 -15.02 -11.01 -5.86
C LYS A 163 -13.52 -10.84 -5.62
N ALA A 164 -12.86 -11.94 -5.30
CA ALA A 164 -11.40 -12.00 -5.14
C ALA A 164 -10.67 -11.34 -6.32
N GLY A 165 -9.63 -10.55 -6.02
CA GLY A 165 -8.90 -9.73 -6.98
C GLY A 165 -9.49 -8.33 -7.22
N CYS A 166 -10.79 -8.11 -6.95
CA CYS A 166 -11.42 -6.81 -7.17
C CYS A 166 -10.88 -5.71 -6.25
N GLY A 167 -10.47 -6.03 -5.03
CA GLY A 167 -9.78 -5.10 -4.14
C GLY A 167 -8.46 -4.62 -4.75
N GLN A 168 -7.68 -5.55 -5.30
CA GLN A 168 -6.43 -5.22 -5.99
C GLN A 168 -6.67 -4.39 -7.26
N HIS A 169 -7.66 -4.74 -8.10
CA HIS A 169 -8.02 -3.92 -9.26
C HIS A 169 -8.41 -2.49 -8.87
N ALA A 170 -9.23 -2.34 -7.83
CA ALA A 170 -9.59 -1.02 -7.31
C ALA A 170 -8.35 -0.24 -6.80
N LYS A 171 -7.41 -0.93 -6.16
CA LYS A 171 -6.14 -0.34 -5.74
C LYS A 171 -5.28 0.08 -6.93
N LEU A 172 -5.17 -0.73 -7.96
CA LEU A 172 -4.43 -0.36 -9.18
C LEU A 172 -5.05 0.86 -9.86
N ALA A 173 -6.37 0.95 -9.95
CA ALA A 173 -7.06 2.14 -10.44
C ALA A 173 -6.75 3.39 -9.60
N ASN A 174 -6.71 3.27 -8.26
CA ASN A 174 -6.26 4.34 -7.38
C ASN A 174 -4.81 4.76 -7.67
N GLN A 175 -3.89 3.81 -7.90
CA GLN A 175 -2.49 4.13 -8.20
C GLN A 175 -2.32 4.82 -9.57
N ILE A 176 -3.12 4.46 -10.57
CA ILE A 176 -3.17 5.16 -11.87
C ILE A 176 -3.53 6.63 -11.66
N MET A 177 -4.58 6.93 -10.89
CA MET A 177 -4.99 8.30 -10.59
C MET A 177 -3.91 9.08 -9.82
N ILE A 178 -3.25 8.44 -8.86
CA ILE A 178 -2.15 9.06 -8.10
C ILE A 178 -0.98 9.41 -9.03
N ALA A 179 -0.60 8.51 -9.93
CA ALA A 179 0.49 8.71 -10.87
C ALA A 179 0.28 9.97 -11.73
N GLY A 180 -0.89 10.07 -12.37
CA GLY A 180 -1.21 11.24 -13.20
C GLY A 180 -1.29 12.54 -12.42
N ALA A 181 -1.95 12.52 -11.24
CA ALA A 181 -2.11 13.71 -10.42
C ALA A 181 -0.77 14.24 -9.87
N LEU A 182 0.10 13.37 -9.36
CA LEU A 182 1.39 13.78 -8.80
C LEU A 182 2.37 14.23 -9.89
N SER A 183 2.37 13.57 -11.06
CA SER A 183 3.14 14.01 -12.21
C SER A 183 2.75 15.43 -12.65
N GLY A 184 1.44 15.71 -12.76
CA GLY A 184 0.96 17.04 -13.09
C GLY A 184 1.35 18.12 -12.07
N VAL A 185 1.39 17.78 -10.77
CA VAL A 185 1.90 18.70 -9.72
C VAL A 185 3.39 18.99 -9.92
N CYS A 186 4.22 17.96 -10.18
CA CYS A 186 5.65 18.13 -10.40
C CYS A 186 5.93 18.96 -11.66
N GLU A 187 5.27 18.68 -12.78
CA GLU A 187 5.42 19.47 -14.02
C GLU A 187 5.01 20.93 -13.82
N ALA A 188 3.87 21.16 -13.14
CA ALA A 188 3.39 22.51 -12.89
C ALA A 188 4.35 23.32 -12.02
N PHE A 189 4.93 22.71 -10.98
CA PHE A 189 5.89 23.37 -10.09
C PHE A 189 7.21 23.65 -10.81
N SER A 190 7.72 22.72 -11.60
CA SER A 190 8.92 22.94 -12.42
C SER A 190 8.72 24.04 -13.45
N TYR A 191 7.56 24.05 -14.13
CA TYR A 191 7.18 25.14 -15.03
C TYR A 191 7.16 26.50 -14.31
N ALA A 192 6.54 26.56 -13.13
CA ALA A 192 6.44 27.78 -12.34
C ALA A 192 7.82 28.30 -11.90
N GLN A 193 8.69 27.41 -11.44
CA GLN A 193 10.10 27.76 -11.10
C GLN A 193 10.84 28.33 -12.31
N ALA A 194 10.74 27.68 -13.47
CA ALA A 194 11.36 28.16 -14.71
C ALA A 194 10.83 29.53 -15.17
N LYS A 195 9.63 29.93 -14.71
CA LYS A 195 9.03 31.26 -14.98
C LYS A 195 9.23 32.26 -13.84
N GLY A 196 9.95 31.90 -12.79
CA GLY A 196 10.25 32.77 -11.65
C GLY A 196 9.05 33.03 -10.73
N LEU A 197 8.06 32.13 -10.71
CA LEU A 197 6.94 32.24 -9.80
C LEU A 197 7.31 31.73 -8.40
N ASP A 198 6.77 32.36 -7.36
CA ASP A 198 6.83 31.86 -5.99
C ASP A 198 5.89 30.67 -5.84
N LEU A 199 6.46 29.51 -5.51
CA LEU A 199 5.70 28.27 -5.37
C LEU A 199 4.70 28.26 -4.20
N ASN A 200 4.97 29.01 -3.11
CA ASN A 200 4.01 29.15 -2.02
C ASN A 200 2.78 29.95 -2.48
N VAL A 201 3.02 31.07 -3.17
CA VAL A 201 1.92 31.89 -3.73
C VAL A 201 1.12 31.10 -4.76
N LEU A 202 1.80 30.33 -5.62
CA LEU A 202 1.13 29.46 -6.58
C LEU A 202 0.27 28.40 -5.87
N PHE A 203 0.85 27.68 -4.89
CA PHE A 203 0.15 26.67 -4.12
C PHE A 203 -1.14 27.22 -3.48
N ASP A 204 -1.03 28.34 -2.77
CA ASP A 204 -2.18 28.98 -2.11
C ASP A 204 -3.27 29.39 -3.12
N SER A 205 -2.85 29.79 -4.32
CA SER A 205 -3.78 30.24 -5.37
C SER A 205 -4.55 29.11 -6.03
N VAL A 206 -3.94 27.93 -6.20
CA VAL A 206 -4.52 26.86 -7.04
C VAL A 206 -5.05 25.68 -6.25
N SER A 207 -4.62 25.47 -4.99
CA SER A 207 -4.97 24.31 -4.18
C SER A 207 -6.49 24.21 -3.91
N THR A 208 -7.18 25.32 -3.78
CA THR A 208 -8.63 25.38 -3.53
C THR A 208 -9.48 25.45 -4.80
N GLY A 209 -8.85 25.55 -5.96
CA GLY A 209 -9.48 25.65 -7.27
C GLY A 209 -9.60 24.32 -8.01
N ALA A 210 -9.88 24.39 -9.31
CA ALA A 210 -10.05 23.22 -10.17
C ALA A 210 -8.78 22.33 -10.31
N ALA A 211 -7.59 22.90 -10.07
CA ALA A 211 -6.33 22.17 -10.05
C ALA A 211 -6.04 21.47 -8.70
N GLY A 212 -6.87 21.73 -7.69
CA GLY A 212 -6.75 21.12 -6.37
C GLY A 212 -6.84 19.59 -6.42
N SER A 213 -5.99 18.92 -5.66
CA SER A 213 -6.00 17.47 -5.54
C SER A 213 -5.35 17.04 -4.22
N LYS A 214 -5.68 15.83 -3.75
CA LYS A 214 -5.02 15.28 -2.56
C LYS A 214 -3.50 15.16 -2.73
N GLN A 215 -3.03 14.95 -3.96
CA GLN A 215 -1.60 14.90 -4.26
C GLN A 215 -0.94 16.28 -4.10
N LEU A 216 -1.59 17.34 -4.59
CA LEU A 216 -1.14 18.71 -4.39
C LEU A 216 -1.15 19.09 -2.91
N ASP A 217 -2.23 18.80 -2.17
CA ASP A 217 -2.36 19.13 -0.74
C ASP A 217 -1.28 18.49 0.13
N VAL A 218 -0.96 17.22 -0.14
CA VAL A 218 -0.02 16.45 0.69
C VAL A 218 1.43 16.70 0.26
N PHE A 219 1.67 16.73 -1.05
CA PHE A 219 3.05 16.75 -1.57
C PHE A 219 3.52 18.12 -2.02
N GLY A 220 2.62 19.05 -2.36
CA GLY A 220 2.99 20.42 -2.70
C GLY A 220 3.87 21.09 -1.64
N PRO A 221 3.43 21.17 -0.37
CA PRO A 221 4.26 21.73 0.71
C PRO A 221 5.58 20.99 0.94
N LYS A 222 5.59 19.66 0.76
CA LYS A 222 6.83 18.86 0.88
C LYS A 222 7.82 19.16 -0.23
N ILE A 223 7.36 19.26 -1.47
CA ILE A 223 8.18 19.61 -2.62
C ILE A 223 8.78 21.00 -2.42
N ILE A 224 7.97 21.99 -2.02
CA ILE A 224 8.43 23.37 -1.74
C ILE A 224 9.51 23.39 -0.65
N ALA A 225 9.34 22.55 0.38
CA ALA A 225 10.30 22.44 1.48
C ALA A 225 11.54 21.57 1.16
N GLY A 226 11.59 20.92 0.00
CA GLY A 226 12.65 19.94 -0.32
C GLY A 226 12.59 18.67 0.53
N ASP A 227 11.43 18.35 1.11
CA ASP A 227 11.22 17.14 1.92
C ASP A 227 10.85 15.96 1.04
N TYR A 228 11.80 15.07 0.81
CA TYR A 228 11.64 13.84 0.05
C TYR A 228 11.60 12.59 0.93
N ALA A 229 11.42 12.74 2.24
CA ALA A 229 11.25 11.62 3.16
C ALA A 229 10.02 10.77 2.77
N PRO A 230 10.16 9.42 2.72
CA PRO A 230 9.11 8.56 2.18
C PRO A 230 7.98 8.32 3.19
N GLY A 231 6.78 8.82 2.89
CA GLY A 231 5.55 8.25 3.41
C GLY A 231 5.11 7.02 2.57
N PHE A 232 5.50 7.02 1.29
CA PHE A 232 5.40 5.89 0.37
C PHE A 232 6.62 5.89 -0.55
N PHE A 233 7.36 4.78 -0.58
CA PHE A 233 8.60 4.68 -1.34
C PHE A 233 8.37 4.65 -2.85
N MET A 234 9.21 5.35 -3.59
CA MET A 234 9.23 5.35 -5.06
C MET A 234 9.29 3.92 -5.63
N LYS A 235 10.16 3.06 -5.11
CA LYS A 235 10.29 1.65 -5.57
C LYS A 235 9.00 0.84 -5.45
N HIS A 236 8.18 1.09 -4.42
CA HIS A 236 6.88 0.44 -4.28
C HIS A 236 5.84 1.02 -5.24
N PHE A 237 5.93 2.31 -5.52
CA PHE A 237 5.05 2.94 -6.50
C PHE A 237 5.36 2.47 -7.93
N ILE A 238 6.64 2.32 -8.28
CA ILE A 238 7.07 1.70 -9.54
C ILE A 238 6.47 0.30 -9.70
N LYS A 239 6.54 -0.52 -8.65
CA LYS A 239 5.91 -1.84 -8.62
C LYS A 239 4.41 -1.75 -8.90
N ASP A 240 3.69 -0.84 -8.22
CA ASP A 240 2.25 -0.69 -8.38
C ASP A 240 1.87 -0.29 -9.81
N MET A 241 2.60 0.65 -10.41
CA MET A 241 2.40 1.07 -11.80
C MET A 241 2.66 -0.07 -12.80
N LYS A 242 3.69 -0.88 -12.56
CA LYS A 242 3.98 -2.08 -13.38
C LYS A 242 2.85 -3.09 -13.32
N LEU A 243 2.30 -3.34 -12.14
CA LEU A 243 1.13 -4.22 -11.98
C LEU A 243 -0.06 -3.67 -12.76
N ALA A 244 -0.34 -2.36 -12.64
CA ALA A 244 -1.45 -1.72 -13.35
C ALA A 244 -1.29 -1.81 -14.87
N LEU A 245 -0.09 -1.60 -15.41
CA LEU A 245 0.19 -1.75 -16.84
C LEU A 245 0.07 -3.19 -17.30
N THR A 246 0.49 -4.16 -16.51
CA THR A 246 0.34 -5.58 -16.82
C THR A 246 -1.14 -5.95 -16.98
N GLU A 247 -1.97 -5.57 -16.01
CA GLU A 247 -3.43 -5.82 -16.05
C GLU A 247 -4.13 -5.07 -17.20
N ALA A 248 -3.73 -3.82 -17.46
CA ALA A 248 -4.23 -3.04 -18.58
C ALA A 248 -3.93 -3.72 -19.91
N ASN A 249 -2.69 -4.16 -20.13
CA ASN A 249 -2.26 -4.85 -21.35
C ASN A 249 -3.04 -6.16 -21.54
N MET A 250 -3.25 -6.95 -20.50
CA MET A 250 -4.07 -8.16 -20.56
C MET A 250 -5.53 -7.88 -20.95
N SER A 251 -6.02 -6.68 -20.62
CA SER A 251 -7.36 -6.20 -20.98
C SER A 251 -7.43 -5.46 -22.32
N GLY A 252 -6.31 -5.37 -23.04
CA GLY A 252 -6.21 -4.62 -24.31
C GLY A 252 -6.28 -3.10 -24.16
N LEU A 253 -6.02 -2.57 -22.95
CA LEU A 253 -6.02 -1.13 -22.68
C LEU A 253 -4.60 -0.55 -22.78
N SER A 254 -4.47 0.60 -23.47
CA SER A 254 -3.24 1.41 -23.45
C SER A 254 -3.38 2.53 -22.43
N LEU A 255 -2.49 2.58 -21.44
CA LEU A 255 -2.44 3.62 -20.42
C LEU A 255 -1.19 4.50 -20.64
N GLU A 256 -1.27 5.38 -21.63
CA GLU A 256 -0.14 6.17 -22.11
C GLU A 256 0.46 7.07 -21.03
N VAL A 257 -0.38 7.79 -20.27
CA VAL A 257 0.08 8.65 -19.18
C VAL A 257 0.79 7.84 -18.10
N LEU A 258 0.22 6.69 -17.71
CA LEU A 258 0.84 5.83 -16.70
C LEU A 258 2.19 5.29 -17.16
N SER A 259 2.31 4.92 -18.44
CA SER A 259 3.55 4.42 -19.04
C SER A 259 4.65 5.48 -19.01
N LEU A 260 4.31 6.73 -19.35
CA LEU A 260 5.25 7.85 -19.30
C LEU A 260 5.70 8.13 -17.87
N VAL A 261 4.76 8.22 -16.93
CA VAL A 261 5.08 8.47 -15.52
C VAL A 261 5.95 7.35 -14.94
N LEU A 262 5.66 6.09 -15.28
CA LEU A 262 6.50 4.96 -14.86
C LEU A 262 7.93 5.11 -15.36
N SER A 263 8.12 5.48 -16.64
CA SER A 263 9.46 5.67 -17.22
C SER A 263 10.27 6.72 -16.44
N ASN A 264 9.65 7.85 -16.08
CA ASN A 264 10.31 8.92 -15.32
C ASN A 264 10.74 8.43 -13.92
N TYR A 265 9.90 7.64 -13.25
CA TYR A 265 10.25 7.05 -11.95
C TYR A 265 11.34 5.99 -12.05
N GLU A 266 11.35 5.19 -13.13
CA GLU A 266 12.38 4.17 -13.35
C GLU A 266 13.76 4.81 -13.59
N GLU A 267 13.83 5.93 -14.30
CA GLU A 267 15.05 6.70 -14.50
C GLU A 267 15.60 7.19 -13.16
N LEU A 268 14.78 7.85 -12.33
CA LEU A 268 15.20 8.28 -10.99
C LEU A 268 15.62 7.10 -10.10
N ALA A 269 14.97 5.96 -10.22
CA ALA A 269 15.36 4.78 -9.46
C ALA A 269 16.72 4.20 -9.91
N GLN A 270 17.06 4.29 -11.20
CA GLN A 270 18.37 3.90 -11.73
C GLN A 270 19.48 4.85 -11.21
N GLU A 271 19.15 6.10 -10.92
CA GLU A 271 20.04 7.07 -10.27
C GLU A 271 20.19 6.83 -8.76
N GLY A 272 19.53 5.79 -8.20
CA GLY A 272 19.63 5.42 -6.78
C GLY A 272 18.61 6.12 -5.89
N LEU A 273 17.60 6.80 -6.44
CA LEU A 273 16.59 7.56 -5.68
C LEU A 273 15.37 6.73 -5.28
N GLY A 274 15.36 5.43 -5.54
CA GLY A 274 14.23 4.53 -5.28
C GLY A 274 13.74 4.45 -3.84
N ASP A 275 14.58 4.84 -2.87
CA ASP A 275 14.26 4.87 -1.44
C ASP A 275 13.70 6.22 -0.96
N LEU A 276 13.55 7.21 -1.86
CA LEU A 276 12.86 8.45 -1.57
C LEU A 276 11.34 8.29 -1.67
N GLY A 277 10.62 9.30 -1.19
CA GLY A 277 9.18 9.42 -1.34
C GLY A 277 8.77 9.71 -2.79
N THR A 278 7.52 9.38 -3.13
CA THR A 278 6.99 9.55 -4.51
C THR A 278 7.05 10.99 -4.99
N GLN A 279 7.00 11.99 -4.08
CA GLN A 279 7.13 13.41 -4.42
C GLN A 279 8.51 13.79 -4.96
N ALA A 280 9.53 12.93 -4.80
CA ALA A 280 10.84 13.14 -5.40
C ALA A 280 10.81 13.06 -6.94
N LEU A 281 9.66 12.75 -7.55
CA LEU A 281 9.45 12.87 -9.00
C LEU A 281 9.79 14.27 -9.52
N ILE A 282 9.67 15.31 -8.70
CA ILE A 282 10.07 16.68 -9.09
C ILE A 282 11.51 16.74 -9.60
N LYS A 283 12.40 15.91 -9.07
CA LYS A 283 13.82 15.85 -9.48
C LYS A 283 14.03 15.41 -10.93
N TYR A 284 13.06 14.72 -11.51
CA TYR A 284 13.09 14.37 -12.93
C TYR A 284 12.98 15.62 -13.84
N TYR A 285 12.29 16.65 -13.34
CA TYR A 285 12.07 17.91 -14.04
C TYR A 285 13.04 19.02 -13.63
N ASP A 286 13.95 18.74 -12.69
CA ASP A 286 15.01 19.69 -12.35
C ASP A 286 15.81 19.98 -13.64
N VAL A 287 15.76 21.23 -14.07
CA VAL A 287 16.49 21.68 -15.26
C VAL A 287 17.96 21.38 -15.02
N GLN A 288 18.52 20.42 -15.75
CA GLN A 288 19.96 20.33 -15.88
C GLN A 288 20.38 21.70 -16.41
N ASP A 289 21.24 22.41 -15.69
CA ASP A 289 21.84 23.65 -16.18
C ASP A 289 22.35 23.34 -17.59
N VAL A 290 21.64 23.85 -18.58
CA VAL A 290 22.14 23.82 -19.96
C VAL A 290 23.32 24.74 -19.93
N GLU A 291 24.52 24.18 -19.82
CA GLU A 291 25.76 24.94 -20.05
C GLU A 291 25.60 25.58 -21.44
N GLU A 292 25.49 26.92 -21.45
CA GLU A 292 25.49 27.75 -22.64
C GLU A 292 26.85 27.68 -23.40
#